data_1090efceb8a4e8c43489f4e75b8d2401
#
_entry.id   1090efceb8a4e8c43489f4e75b8d2401
#
_cell.length_a   1.000
_cell.length_b   1.000
_cell.length_c   1.000
_cell.angle_alpha   90.00
_cell.angle_beta   90.00
_cell.angle_gamma   90.00
#
_symmetry.space_group_name_H-M   'P 1'
#
loop_
_entity.id
_entity.type
_entity.pdbx_description
1 polymer ?
#
loop_
_entity_poly.entity_id
_entity_poly.type
_entity_poly.pdbx_seq_one_letter_code
_entity_poly.pdbx_strand_id
1 'polypeptide(L)'
;MPFFGFIPSAELLNTIQTAQKNKNSSEPLYPLRDKTALMINDEIIDAILTELVRKFPASDKRDTVEKLAGYIKSTVAVLLKQLLGKAPNEVVRESIAFSERSLFKDPEGNFRIGESLDANLVTNLKYQFAEVKAGNEIDKQTLSNLYKEFGEATVRHFMVDFNKTLDLGMIKRKAADIGASAVIKAINIAADKIILKLNKDELKAMAEYHDTLFYS
;
A
#
# COMPACT_ATOMS: atom_id res chain seq x y z
N MET A 1 -0.25 -13.09 -14.02
CA MET A 1 -1.21 -12.35 -13.19
C MET A 1 -0.58 -11.00 -12.87
N PRO A 2 -1.24 -9.88 -13.13
CA PRO A 2 -0.64 -8.57 -12.88
C PRO A 2 -0.53 -8.26 -11.40
N PHE A 3 0.53 -7.53 -11.04
CA PHE A 3 0.85 -7.19 -9.66
C PHE A 3 1.12 -5.71 -9.50
N PHE A 4 0.78 -5.19 -8.33
CA PHE A 4 1.38 -4.00 -7.75
C PHE A 4 2.45 -4.41 -6.76
N GLY A 5 3.60 -3.73 -6.73
CA GLY A 5 4.63 -4.00 -5.74
C GLY A 5 5.71 -2.92 -5.65
N PHE A 6 6.12 -2.61 -4.43
CA PHE A 6 7.22 -1.68 -4.15
C PHE A 6 8.46 -2.43 -3.65
N ILE A 7 9.64 -1.81 -3.78
CA ILE A 7 10.90 -2.35 -3.25
C ILE A 7 10.93 -2.10 -1.75
N PRO A 8 10.97 -3.16 -0.91
CA PRO A 8 11.07 -2.99 0.54
C PRO A 8 12.45 -2.45 0.93
N SER A 9 12.51 -1.73 2.03
CA SER A 9 13.79 -1.40 2.67
C SER A 9 14.53 -2.68 3.07
N ALA A 10 15.86 -2.59 3.19
CA ALA A 10 16.67 -3.71 3.66
C ALA A 10 16.23 -4.17 5.08
N GLU A 11 15.79 -3.23 5.92
CA GLU A 11 15.29 -3.56 7.25
C GLU A 11 13.97 -4.31 7.20
N LEU A 12 13.01 -3.91 6.38
CA LEU A 12 11.73 -4.59 6.22
C LEU A 12 11.94 -6.00 5.66
N LEU A 13 12.73 -6.13 4.59
CA LEU A 13 13.05 -7.43 4.00
C LEU A 13 13.68 -8.38 5.03
N ASN A 14 14.68 -7.91 5.78
CA ASN A 14 15.33 -8.70 6.84
C ASN A 14 14.33 -9.07 7.95
N THR A 15 13.43 -8.16 8.31
CA THR A 15 12.42 -8.42 9.35
C THR A 15 11.45 -9.53 8.92
N ILE A 16 10.96 -9.49 7.65
CA ILE A 16 10.10 -10.54 7.09
C ILE A 16 10.85 -11.88 7.06
N GLN A 17 12.08 -11.92 6.55
CA GLN A 17 12.90 -13.14 6.47
C GLN A 17 13.20 -13.72 7.86
N THR A 18 13.42 -12.85 8.85
CA THR A 18 13.62 -13.27 10.25
C THR A 18 12.33 -13.88 10.83
N ALA A 19 11.18 -13.27 10.57
CA ALA A 19 9.89 -13.83 10.99
C ALA A 19 9.63 -15.20 10.36
N GLN A 20 9.92 -15.36 9.07
CA GLN A 20 9.82 -16.63 8.36
C GLN A 20 10.71 -17.73 8.96
N LYS A 21 11.99 -17.41 9.21
CA LYS A 21 12.95 -18.35 9.80
C LYS A 21 12.51 -18.81 11.20
N ASN A 22 11.92 -17.91 11.97
CA ASN A 22 11.51 -18.17 13.35
C ASN A 22 10.08 -18.68 13.48
N LYS A 23 9.32 -18.88 12.40
CA LYS A 23 7.88 -19.21 12.46
C LYS A 23 7.55 -20.47 13.29
N ASN A 24 8.50 -21.39 13.43
CA ASN A 24 8.35 -22.59 14.23
C ASN A 24 8.96 -22.49 15.64
N SER A 25 9.46 -21.32 16.03
CA SER A 25 10.02 -21.09 17.37
C SER A 25 8.95 -21.22 18.44
N SER A 26 9.37 -21.64 19.64
CA SER A 26 8.57 -21.58 20.86
C SER A 26 8.53 -20.18 21.48
N GLU A 27 9.49 -19.32 21.13
CA GLU A 27 9.53 -17.94 21.59
C GLU A 27 8.36 -17.13 21.02
N PRO A 28 7.88 -16.08 21.72
CA PRO A 28 6.80 -15.23 21.25
C PRO A 28 7.11 -14.60 19.90
N LEU A 29 6.27 -14.84 18.90
CA LEU A 29 6.43 -14.32 17.54
C LEU A 29 5.73 -12.97 17.32
N TYR A 30 4.80 -12.58 18.21
CA TYR A 30 4.02 -11.34 18.03
C TYR A 30 4.89 -10.07 17.88
N PRO A 31 6.08 -9.91 18.52
CA PRO A 31 6.87 -8.71 18.32
C PRO A 31 7.39 -8.58 16.87
N LEU A 32 7.77 -9.69 16.25
CA LEU A 32 8.18 -9.71 14.84
C LEU A 32 7.01 -9.41 13.90
N ARG A 33 5.84 -10.03 14.13
CA ARG A 33 4.61 -9.75 13.40
C ARG A 33 4.24 -8.27 13.49
N ASP A 34 4.23 -7.69 14.70
CA ASP A 34 3.83 -6.31 14.94
C ASP A 34 4.78 -5.34 14.22
N LYS A 35 6.09 -5.57 14.34
CA LYS A 35 7.10 -4.78 13.63
C LYS A 35 6.89 -4.87 12.11
N THR A 36 6.76 -6.08 11.57
CA THR A 36 6.55 -6.31 10.13
C THR A 36 5.32 -5.57 9.62
N ALA A 37 4.17 -5.72 10.31
CA ALA A 37 2.93 -5.09 9.89
C ALA A 37 3.01 -3.55 9.88
N LEU A 38 3.62 -2.96 10.90
CA LEU A 38 3.82 -1.50 10.97
C LEU A 38 4.74 -1.02 9.84
N MET A 39 5.85 -1.73 9.58
CA MET A 39 6.79 -1.35 8.53
C MET A 39 6.18 -1.50 7.12
N ILE A 40 5.46 -2.59 6.83
CA ILE A 40 4.78 -2.77 5.54
C ILE A 40 3.82 -1.60 5.29
N ASN A 41 3.00 -1.25 6.28
CA ASN A 41 2.03 -0.16 6.11
C ASN A 41 2.69 1.22 5.99
N ASP A 42 3.81 1.45 6.66
CA ASP A 42 4.56 2.70 6.53
C ASP A 42 5.19 2.81 5.13
N GLU A 43 5.88 1.77 4.69
CA GLU A 43 6.60 1.78 3.42
C GLU A 43 5.68 1.74 2.19
N ILE A 44 4.49 1.11 2.25
CA ILE A 44 3.54 1.16 1.14
C ILE A 44 2.96 2.57 0.95
N ILE A 45 2.69 3.28 2.03
CA ILE A 45 2.23 4.67 1.97
C ILE A 45 3.34 5.57 1.42
N ASP A 46 4.59 5.31 1.83
CA ASP A 46 5.74 6.00 1.26
C ASP A 46 5.86 5.76 -0.24
N ALA A 47 5.81 4.51 -0.67
CA ALA A 47 5.93 4.13 -2.07
C ALA A 47 4.83 4.74 -2.95
N ILE A 48 3.58 4.79 -2.47
CA ILE A 48 2.47 5.30 -3.28
C ILE A 48 2.39 6.84 -3.24
N LEU A 49 2.64 7.46 -2.09
CA LEU A 49 2.39 8.89 -1.89
C LEU A 49 3.67 9.71 -1.69
N THR A 50 4.52 9.36 -0.72
CA THR A 50 5.64 10.22 -0.32
C THR A 50 6.71 10.28 -1.41
N GLU A 51 7.05 9.17 -2.03
CA GLU A 51 8.03 9.13 -3.13
C GLU A 51 7.51 9.85 -4.37
N LEU A 52 6.20 9.77 -4.66
CA LEU A 52 5.58 10.53 -5.73
C LEU A 52 5.73 12.04 -5.49
N VAL A 53 5.42 12.49 -4.28
CA VAL A 53 5.49 13.91 -3.91
C VAL A 53 6.89 14.49 -4.10
N ARG A 54 7.92 13.70 -3.83
CA ARG A 54 9.32 14.10 -4.06
C ARG A 54 9.64 14.37 -5.55
N LYS A 55 8.85 13.83 -6.47
CA LYS A 55 8.97 14.08 -7.92
C LYS A 55 8.26 15.35 -8.36
N PHE A 56 7.36 15.89 -7.57
CA PHE A 56 6.64 17.12 -7.90
C PHE A 56 7.49 18.36 -7.60
N PRO A 57 7.37 19.42 -8.42
CA PRO A 57 7.90 20.71 -8.07
C PRO A 57 7.27 21.22 -6.76
N ALA A 58 7.99 22.07 -6.03
CA ALA A 58 7.47 22.70 -4.82
C ALA A 58 6.18 23.47 -5.14
N SER A 59 5.07 23.11 -4.50
CA SER A 59 3.75 23.70 -4.76
C SER A 59 2.79 23.36 -3.62
N ASP A 60 1.68 24.09 -3.52
CA ASP A 60 0.59 23.80 -2.57
C ASP A 60 0.02 22.35 -2.74
N LYS A 61 0.12 21.79 -3.94
CA LYS A 61 -0.31 20.42 -4.21
C LYS A 61 0.63 19.42 -3.56
N ARG A 62 1.94 19.65 -3.65
CA ARG A 62 2.96 18.87 -2.98
C ARG A 62 2.67 18.83 -1.48
N ASP A 63 2.48 19.99 -0.86
CA ASP A 63 2.17 20.11 0.57
C ASP A 63 0.86 19.38 0.93
N THR A 64 -0.13 19.43 0.04
CA THR A 64 -1.41 18.73 0.22
C THR A 64 -1.22 17.21 0.23
N VAL A 65 -0.43 16.66 -0.67
CA VAL A 65 -0.16 15.21 -0.73
C VAL A 65 0.70 14.77 0.46
N GLU A 66 1.69 15.56 0.87
CA GLU A 66 2.50 15.30 2.06
C GLU A 66 1.64 15.24 3.34
N LYS A 67 0.73 16.20 3.52
CA LYS A 67 -0.22 16.20 4.65
C LYS A 67 -1.14 14.98 4.62
N LEU A 68 -1.62 14.60 3.43
CA LEU A 68 -2.45 13.41 3.27
C LEU A 68 -1.68 12.13 3.62
N ALA A 69 -0.46 11.97 3.10
CA ALA A 69 0.39 10.83 3.42
C ALA A 69 0.62 10.72 4.93
N GLY A 70 0.96 11.84 5.59
CA GLY A 70 1.13 11.91 7.04
C GLY A 70 -0.15 11.55 7.82
N TYR A 71 -1.31 12.01 7.35
CA TYR A 71 -2.60 11.68 7.95
C TYR A 71 -2.91 10.17 7.83
N ILE A 72 -2.74 9.59 6.64
CA ILE A 72 -2.99 8.16 6.41
C ILE A 72 -2.03 7.32 7.26
N LYS A 73 -0.72 7.61 7.23
CA LYS A 73 0.29 6.93 8.05
C LYS A 73 -0.08 6.94 9.53
N SER A 74 -0.38 8.11 10.07
CA SER A 74 -0.76 8.27 11.48
C SER A 74 -2.01 7.46 11.82
N THR A 75 -3.05 7.54 10.97
CA THR A 75 -4.31 6.84 11.19
C THR A 75 -4.11 5.32 11.17
N VAL A 76 -3.39 4.80 10.17
CA VAL A 76 -3.10 3.36 10.05
C VAL A 76 -2.23 2.87 11.20
N ALA A 77 -1.18 3.62 11.57
CA ALA A 77 -0.31 3.26 12.67
C ALA A 77 -1.04 3.20 14.03
N VAL A 78 -1.93 4.16 14.29
CA VAL A 78 -2.76 4.16 15.52
C VAL A 78 -3.69 2.96 15.52
N LEU A 79 -4.37 2.69 14.40
CA LEU A 79 -5.28 1.55 14.27
C LEU A 79 -4.52 0.23 14.48
N LEU A 80 -3.41 0.02 13.79
CA LEU A 80 -2.61 -1.20 13.94
C LEU A 80 -2.14 -1.40 15.38
N LYS A 81 -1.63 -0.36 16.05
CA LYS A 81 -1.23 -0.45 17.46
C LYS A 81 -2.37 -0.86 18.40
N GLN A 82 -3.60 -0.53 18.08
CA GLN A 82 -4.78 -0.97 18.85
C GLN A 82 -5.16 -2.42 18.57
N LEU A 83 -4.94 -2.91 17.34
CA LEU A 83 -5.31 -4.25 16.92
C LEU A 83 -4.24 -5.29 17.29
N LEU A 84 -2.97 -4.93 17.11
CA LEU A 84 -1.81 -5.76 17.34
C LEU A 84 -1.54 -5.96 18.84
N GLY A 85 -0.58 -6.79 19.19
CA GLY A 85 -0.14 -7.06 20.55
C GLY A 85 -0.01 -8.56 20.82
N LYS A 86 0.06 -8.93 22.10
CA LYS A 86 0.24 -10.33 22.52
C LYS A 86 -0.83 -11.24 21.94
N ALA A 87 -0.39 -12.32 21.31
CA ALA A 87 -1.23 -13.36 20.76
C ALA A 87 -0.47 -14.71 20.78
N PRO A 88 -1.17 -15.85 20.81
CA PRO A 88 -0.55 -17.17 20.68
C PRO A 88 0.18 -17.31 19.33
N ASN A 89 1.28 -18.08 19.32
CA ASN A 89 2.07 -18.27 18.10
C ASN A 89 1.26 -18.88 16.94
N GLU A 90 0.25 -19.72 17.22
CA GLU A 90 -0.63 -20.30 16.22
C GLU A 90 -1.33 -19.20 15.39
N VAL A 91 -1.87 -18.19 16.05
CA VAL A 91 -2.51 -17.03 15.40
C VAL A 91 -1.48 -16.18 14.67
N VAL A 92 -0.33 -15.92 15.29
CA VAL A 92 0.72 -15.07 14.72
C VAL A 92 1.30 -15.67 13.44
N ARG A 93 1.39 -17.01 13.34
CA ARG A 93 1.87 -17.68 12.12
C ARG A 93 1.04 -17.35 10.88
N GLU A 94 -0.26 -17.16 11.02
CA GLU A 94 -1.12 -16.75 9.90
C GLU A 94 -0.74 -15.37 9.37
N SER A 95 -0.46 -14.42 10.26
CA SER A 95 -0.01 -13.08 9.88
C SER A 95 1.40 -13.10 9.25
N ILE A 96 2.31 -13.95 9.75
CA ILE A 96 3.63 -14.14 9.13
C ILE A 96 3.48 -14.75 7.74
N ALA A 97 2.63 -15.76 7.58
CA ALA A 97 2.34 -16.37 6.27
C ALA A 97 1.69 -15.35 5.30
N PHE A 98 0.87 -14.43 5.79
CA PHE A 98 0.34 -13.34 4.98
C PHE A 98 1.47 -12.44 4.44
N SER A 99 2.39 -12.00 5.31
CA SER A 99 3.53 -11.18 4.89
C SER A 99 4.46 -11.92 3.93
N GLU A 100 4.60 -13.23 4.08
CA GLU A 100 5.36 -14.11 3.16
C GLU A 100 4.71 -14.15 1.77
N ARG A 101 3.39 -14.27 1.68
CA ARG A 101 2.65 -14.26 0.40
C ARG A 101 2.66 -12.90 -0.29
N SER A 102 2.77 -11.82 0.48
CA SER A 102 2.88 -10.45 -0.07
C SER A 102 4.29 -10.13 -0.59
N LEU A 103 5.28 -10.98 -0.31
CA LEU A 103 6.66 -10.83 -0.78
C LEU A 103 6.88 -11.69 -2.03
N PHE A 104 7.21 -11.08 -3.16
CA PHE A 104 7.50 -11.76 -4.42
C PHE A 104 8.75 -11.20 -5.10
N LYS A 105 9.18 -11.81 -6.20
CA LYS A 105 10.25 -11.29 -7.05
C LYS A 105 9.66 -10.76 -8.36
N ASP A 106 10.14 -9.58 -8.75
CA ASP A 106 9.84 -9.04 -10.07
C ASP A 106 10.61 -9.81 -11.17
N PRO A 107 10.34 -9.53 -12.46
CA PRO A 107 11.05 -10.19 -13.57
C PRO A 107 12.58 -10.00 -13.54
N GLU A 108 13.07 -8.93 -12.94
CA GLU A 108 14.49 -8.63 -12.75
C GLU A 108 15.10 -9.35 -11.54
N GLY A 109 14.28 -10.06 -10.75
CA GLY A 109 14.69 -10.81 -9.57
C GLY A 109 14.77 -10.02 -8.26
N ASN A 110 14.34 -8.75 -8.26
CA ASN A 110 14.29 -7.92 -7.07
C ASN A 110 13.10 -8.31 -6.18
N PHE A 111 13.29 -8.28 -4.87
CA PHE A 111 12.19 -8.47 -3.95
C PHE A 111 11.24 -7.26 -3.99
N ARG A 112 9.94 -7.58 -4.03
CA ARG A 112 8.83 -6.62 -3.97
C ARG A 112 7.84 -7.04 -2.90
N ILE A 113 7.24 -6.06 -2.26
CA ILE A 113 6.06 -6.26 -1.40
C ILE A 113 4.87 -5.67 -2.14
N GLY A 114 3.82 -6.47 -2.27
CA GLY A 114 2.65 -6.06 -3.02
C GLY A 114 1.55 -7.12 -3.04
N GLU A 115 0.72 -7.02 -4.03
CA GLU A 115 -0.45 -7.87 -4.22
C GLU A 115 -0.74 -8.10 -5.70
N SER A 116 -1.50 -9.15 -5.99
CA SER A 116 -2.09 -9.32 -7.33
C SER A 116 -3.32 -8.42 -7.47
N LEU A 117 -3.43 -7.78 -8.62
CA LEU A 117 -4.55 -6.89 -8.94
C LEU A 117 -5.39 -7.44 -10.08
N ASP A 118 -6.59 -6.88 -10.23
CA ASP A 118 -7.43 -7.13 -11.40
C ASP A 118 -6.69 -6.77 -12.69
N ALA A 119 -6.78 -7.65 -13.69
CA ALA A 119 -6.05 -7.49 -14.94
C ALA A 119 -6.51 -6.26 -15.74
N ASN A 120 -7.81 -5.94 -15.71
CA ASN A 120 -8.34 -4.77 -16.39
C ASN A 120 -7.88 -3.49 -15.71
N LEU A 121 -7.85 -3.47 -14.37
CA LEU A 121 -7.35 -2.31 -13.61
C LEU A 121 -5.90 -2.00 -13.99
N VAL A 122 -5.01 -2.99 -13.96
CA VAL A 122 -3.59 -2.78 -14.30
C VAL A 122 -3.42 -2.39 -15.76
N THR A 123 -4.14 -3.06 -16.68
CA THR A 123 -4.10 -2.72 -18.11
C THR A 123 -4.53 -1.28 -18.37
N ASN A 124 -5.62 -0.86 -17.74
CA ASN A 124 -6.14 0.51 -17.89
C ASN A 124 -5.20 1.55 -17.27
N LEU A 125 -4.63 1.29 -16.09
CA LEU A 125 -3.64 2.17 -15.48
C LEU A 125 -2.40 2.32 -16.38
N LYS A 126 -1.84 1.21 -16.86
CA LYS A 126 -0.67 1.24 -17.77
C LYS A 126 -0.96 1.93 -19.09
N TYR A 127 -2.17 1.77 -19.62
CA TYR A 127 -2.61 2.51 -20.81
C TYR A 127 -2.62 4.04 -20.54
N GLN A 128 -3.25 4.47 -19.44
CA GLN A 128 -3.26 5.90 -19.07
C GLN A 128 -1.84 6.44 -18.84
N PHE A 129 -0.96 5.68 -18.22
CA PHE A 129 0.43 6.09 -18.02
C PHE A 129 1.18 6.21 -19.36
N ALA A 130 0.95 5.30 -20.30
CA ALA A 130 1.56 5.37 -21.63
C ALA A 130 1.11 6.63 -22.39
N GLU A 131 -0.20 6.95 -22.38
CA GLU A 131 -0.76 8.14 -23.01
C GLU A 131 -0.16 9.42 -22.40
N VAL A 132 -0.10 9.51 -21.07
CA VAL A 132 0.49 10.65 -20.37
C VAL A 132 1.97 10.82 -20.72
N LYS A 133 2.75 9.72 -20.72
CA LYS A 133 4.18 9.75 -21.06
C LYS A 133 4.41 10.14 -22.52
N ALA A 134 3.51 9.80 -23.43
CA ALA A 134 3.52 10.22 -24.82
C ALA A 134 3.13 11.70 -25.04
N GLY A 135 2.65 12.37 -23.98
CA GLY A 135 2.21 13.78 -24.04
C GLY A 135 0.77 13.97 -24.52
N ASN A 136 0.02 12.88 -24.67
CA ASN A 136 -1.38 12.90 -25.07
C ASN A 136 -2.28 13.47 -23.95
N GLU A 137 -3.41 14.04 -24.35
CA GLU A 137 -4.44 14.43 -23.38
C GLU A 137 -5.21 13.20 -22.92
N ILE A 138 -5.44 13.12 -21.62
CA ILE A 138 -6.22 12.04 -21.00
C ILE A 138 -7.42 12.59 -20.26
N ASP A 139 -8.45 11.77 -20.09
CA ASP A 139 -9.53 12.07 -19.15
C ASP A 139 -9.05 11.82 -17.71
N LYS A 140 -8.77 12.92 -17.00
CA LYS A 140 -8.33 12.86 -15.59
C LYS A 140 -9.36 12.23 -14.67
N GLN A 141 -10.65 12.29 -15.00
CA GLN A 141 -11.68 11.65 -14.20
C GLN A 141 -11.58 10.13 -14.30
N THR A 142 -11.34 9.60 -15.49
CA THR A 142 -11.04 8.17 -15.71
C THR A 142 -9.82 7.74 -14.89
N LEU A 143 -8.73 8.51 -14.95
CA LEU A 143 -7.54 8.22 -14.17
C LEU A 143 -7.82 8.28 -12.66
N SER A 144 -8.55 9.28 -12.19
CA SER A 144 -8.96 9.38 -10.77
C SER A 144 -9.75 8.15 -10.31
N ASN A 145 -10.68 7.66 -11.13
CA ASN A 145 -11.48 6.48 -10.81
C ASN A 145 -10.60 5.21 -10.72
N LEU A 146 -9.64 5.04 -11.64
CA LEU A 146 -8.68 3.93 -11.57
C LEU A 146 -7.83 3.98 -10.29
N TYR A 147 -7.43 5.16 -9.85
CA TYR A 147 -6.69 5.31 -8.59
C TYR A 147 -7.55 5.03 -7.36
N LYS A 148 -8.86 5.29 -7.40
CA LYS A 148 -9.78 4.87 -6.33
C LYS A 148 -9.88 3.36 -6.25
N GLU A 149 -10.04 2.68 -7.39
CA GLU A 149 -10.08 1.21 -7.48
C GLU A 149 -8.77 0.60 -6.97
N PHE A 150 -7.64 1.13 -7.40
CA PHE A 150 -6.31 0.71 -6.93
C PHE A 150 -6.15 0.91 -5.41
N GLY A 151 -6.52 2.08 -4.90
CA GLY A 151 -6.45 2.38 -3.48
C GLY A 151 -7.37 1.50 -2.63
N GLU A 152 -8.57 1.18 -3.13
CA GLU A 152 -9.48 0.25 -2.46
C GLU A 152 -8.90 -1.17 -2.43
N ALA A 153 -8.35 -1.67 -3.54
CA ALA A 153 -7.71 -2.97 -3.61
C ALA A 153 -6.56 -3.05 -2.59
N THR A 154 -5.68 -2.05 -2.57
CA THR A 154 -4.55 -1.97 -1.65
C THR A 154 -4.97 -1.97 -0.18
N VAL A 155 -5.97 -1.17 0.19
CA VAL A 155 -6.51 -1.17 1.55
C VAL A 155 -7.16 -2.51 1.89
N ARG A 156 -7.89 -3.11 0.93
CA ARG A 156 -8.48 -4.43 1.12
C ARG A 156 -7.41 -5.47 1.44
N HIS A 157 -6.34 -5.54 0.68
CA HIS A 157 -5.26 -6.49 0.92
C HIS A 157 -4.53 -6.21 2.24
N PHE A 158 -3.90 -5.05 2.37
CA PHE A 158 -2.99 -4.76 3.48
C PHE A 158 -3.67 -4.42 4.82
N MET A 159 -4.95 -4.09 4.82
CA MET A 159 -5.70 -3.84 6.06
C MET A 159 -6.78 -4.89 6.29
N VAL A 160 -7.72 -5.07 5.36
CA VAL A 160 -8.88 -5.96 5.61
C VAL A 160 -8.45 -7.42 5.64
N ASP A 161 -7.69 -7.90 4.65
CA ASP A 161 -7.26 -9.31 4.59
C ASP A 161 -6.18 -9.61 5.63
N PHE A 162 -5.27 -8.66 5.90
CA PHE A 162 -4.35 -8.79 7.02
C PHE A 162 -5.10 -8.91 8.36
N ASN A 163 -6.11 -8.09 8.61
CA ASN A 163 -6.89 -8.14 9.85
C ASN A 163 -7.62 -9.48 10.05
N LYS A 164 -7.94 -10.22 8.98
CA LYS A 164 -8.51 -11.58 9.07
C LYS A 164 -7.52 -12.59 9.66
N THR A 165 -6.22 -12.32 9.58
CA THR A 165 -5.18 -13.16 10.19
C THR A 165 -5.00 -12.91 11.69
N LEU A 166 -5.67 -11.88 12.22
CA LEU A 166 -5.64 -11.53 13.63
C LEU A 166 -6.85 -12.12 14.34
N ASP A 167 -6.64 -12.69 15.52
CA ASP A 167 -7.74 -13.16 16.38
C ASP A 167 -8.38 -11.96 17.10
N LEU A 168 -9.20 -11.22 16.35
CA LEU A 168 -9.87 -10.02 16.83
C LEU A 168 -11.24 -10.36 17.41
N GLY A 169 -11.46 -9.98 18.68
CA GLY A 169 -12.81 -9.94 19.22
C GLY A 169 -13.70 -8.93 18.47
N MET A 170 -15.02 -9.06 18.65
CA MET A 170 -16.03 -8.29 17.90
C MET A 170 -15.77 -6.77 17.89
N ILE A 171 -15.39 -6.19 19.02
CA ILE A 171 -15.16 -4.73 19.14
C ILE A 171 -13.96 -4.30 18.29
N LYS A 172 -12.84 -5.03 18.38
CA LYS A 172 -11.64 -4.73 17.59
C LYS A 172 -11.88 -4.92 16.10
N ARG A 173 -12.61 -5.97 15.70
CA ARG A 173 -13.00 -6.22 14.30
C ARG A 173 -13.80 -5.06 13.74
N LYS A 174 -14.83 -4.59 14.47
CA LYS A 174 -15.62 -3.43 14.06
C LYS A 174 -14.77 -2.16 13.94
N ALA A 175 -13.83 -1.94 14.87
CA ALA A 175 -12.90 -0.82 14.78
C ALA A 175 -11.98 -0.91 13.55
N ALA A 176 -11.50 -2.12 13.23
CA ALA A 176 -10.69 -2.37 12.04
C ALA A 176 -11.46 -2.05 10.74
N ASP A 177 -12.71 -2.48 10.63
CA ASP A 177 -13.58 -2.23 9.47
C ASP A 177 -13.87 -0.73 9.30
N ILE A 178 -14.16 -0.03 10.39
CA ILE A 178 -14.37 1.44 10.39
C ILE A 178 -13.07 2.14 9.94
N GLY A 179 -11.92 1.71 10.47
CA GLY A 179 -10.63 2.28 10.10
C GLY A 179 -10.30 2.10 8.63
N ALA A 180 -10.47 0.89 8.09
CA ALA A 180 -10.28 0.62 6.66
C ALA A 180 -11.20 1.48 5.79
N SER A 181 -12.48 1.56 6.14
CA SER A 181 -13.45 2.41 5.42
C SER A 181 -13.08 3.89 5.45
N ALA A 182 -12.55 4.38 6.57
CA ALA A 182 -12.09 5.76 6.68
C ALA A 182 -10.87 6.04 5.78
N VAL A 183 -9.93 5.09 5.69
CA VAL A 183 -8.76 5.19 4.79
C VAL A 183 -9.21 5.19 3.33
N ILE A 184 -10.09 4.27 2.92
CA ILE A 184 -10.65 4.24 1.56
C ILE A 184 -11.31 5.58 1.22
N LYS A 185 -12.13 6.12 2.12
CA LYS A 185 -12.78 7.42 1.90
C LYS A 185 -11.76 8.54 1.74
N ALA A 186 -10.69 8.55 2.53
CA ALA A 186 -9.63 9.55 2.43
C ALA A 186 -8.90 9.44 1.08
N ILE A 187 -8.58 8.24 0.61
CA ILE A 187 -7.96 7.97 -0.69
C ILE A 187 -8.88 8.46 -1.83
N ASN A 188 -10.17 8.17 -1.77
CA ASN A 188 -11.13 8.57 -2.81
C ASN A 188 -11.23 10.10 -2.91
N ILE A 189 -11.32 10.79 -1.78
CA ILE A 189 -11.33 12.25 -1.75
C ILE A 189 -10.02 12.82 -2.29
N ALA A 190 -8.90 12.19 -1.97
CA ALA A 190 -7.58 12.62 -2.43
C ALA A 190 -7.41 12.43 -3.94
N ALA A 191 -7.82 11.29 -4.48
CA ALA A 191 -7.76 11.02 -5.93
C ALA A 191 -8.49 12.11 -6.71
N ASP A 192 -9.73 12.46 -6.31
CA ASP A 192 -10.48 13.53 -6.96
C ASP A 192 -9.82 14.92 -6.78
N LYS A 193 -9.35 15.23 -5.59
CA LYS A 193 -8.78 16.56 -5.33
C LYS A 193 -7.41 16.78 -5.94
N ILE A 194 -6.62 15.73 -6.09
CA ILE A 194 -5.23 15.81 -6.54
C ILE A 194 -5.17 15.59 -8.05
N ILE A 195 -5.62 14.42 -8.54
CA ILE A 195 -5.44 14.01 -9.94
C ILE A 195 -6.09 15.00 -10.91
N LEU A 196 -7.32 15.46 -10.59
CA LEU A 196 -8.02 16.42 -11.46
C LEU A 196 -7.30 17.78 -11.59
N LYS A 197 -6.44 18.13 -10.63
CA LYS A 197 -5.72 19.39 -10.58
C LYS A 197 -4.27 19.30 -11.07
N LEU A 198 -3.74 18.11 -11.34
CA LEU A 198 -2.38 17.96 -11.82
C LEU A 198 -2.21 18.63 -13.20
N ASN A 199 -1.11 19.36 -13.38
CA ASN A 199 -0.70 19.85 -14.70
C ASN A 199 -0.01 18.72 -15.50
N LYS A 200 0.41 19.02 -16.75
CA LYS A 200 1.03 18.02 -17.64
C LYS A 200 2.32 17.44 -17.05
N ASP A 201 3.18 18.27 -16.46
CA ASP A 201 4.46 17.83 -15.92
C ASP A 201 4.28 16.99 -14.67
N GLU A 202 3.35 17.37 -13.80
CA GLU A 202 2.99 16.60 -12.59
C GLU A 202 2.36 15.25 -12.95
N LEU A 203 1.47 15.22 -13.95
CA LEU A 203 0.89 13.97 -14.48
C LEU A 203 1.97 13.06 -15.05
N LYS A 204 2.92 13.63 -15.82
CA LYS A 204 4.02 12.88 -16.40
C LYS A 204 4.91 12.28 -15.30
N ALA A 205 5.31 13.07 -14.31
CA ALA A 205 6.10 12.60 -13.19
C ALA A 205 5.37 11.48 -12.42
N MET A 206 4.05 11.62 -12.23
CA MET A 206 3.22 10.58 -11.60
C MET A 206 3.19 9.30 -12.43
N ALA A 207 2.95 9.40 -13.75
CA ALA A 207 2.89 8.25 -14.64
C ALA A 207 4.24 7.54 -14.76
N GLU A 208 5.35 8.28 -14.88
CA GLU A 208 6.70 7.73 -14.94
C GLU A 208 7.06 6.96 -13.68
N TYR A 209 6.73 7.50 -12.52
CA TYR A 209 7.02 6.86 -11.24
C TYR A 209 6.10 5.68 -10.95
N HIS A 210 4.78 5.88 -11.04
CA HIS A 210 3.84 4.81 -10.68
C HIS A 210 3.87 3.64 -11.65
N ASP A 211 4.17 3.84 -12.94
CA ASP A 211 4.32 2.73 -13.89
C ASP A 211 5.39 1.71 -13.44
N THR A 212 6.38 2.14 -12.66
CA THR A 212 7.42 1.25 -12.10
C THR A 212 6.91 0.34 -10.97
N LEU A 213 5.73 0.60 -10.46
CA LEU A 213 5.11 -0.17 -9.36
C LEU A 213 4.16 -1.27 -9.87
N PHE A 214 3.81 -1.27 -11.16
CA PHE A 214 2.87 -2.22 -11.75
C PHE A 214 3.55 -3.19 -12.72
N TYR A 215 3.25 -4.46 -12.56
CA TYR A 215 3.79 -5.58 -13.34
C TYR A 215 2.66 -6.36 -14.00
N SER A 216 2.87 -6.82 -15.23
CA SER A 216 1.93 -7.64 -16.01
C SER A 216 2.57 -8.95 -16.44
#